data_d11e995a5105ec45951a467f7d6579e4
#
_entry.id   d11e995a5105ec45951a467f7d6579e4
#
_cell.length_a   1.000
_cell.length_b   1.000
_cell.length_c   1.000
_cell.angle_alpha   90.00
_cell.angle_beta   90.00
_cell.angle_gamma   90.00
#
_symmetry.space_group_name_H-M   'P 1'
#
loop_
_entity.id
_entity.type
_entity.pdbx_description
1 polymer ?
#
loop_
_entity_poly.entity_id
_entity_poly.type
_entity_poly.pdbx_seq_one_letter_code
_entity_poly.pdbx_strand_id
1 'polypeptide(L)'
;MHVPESKRIMSLLIMLLTTSFVFAQVTVTGNVRDERGDEVIGATVLLIGSQHGVITDVDGNFKLNVPNAKTAVLQISYVGYETQKIALKGKTKISVTLAEVANALNEVMVVAYG
;
A
#
# COMPACT_ATOMS: atom_id res chain seq x y z
N MET A 1 -22.45 29.77 -42.55
CA MET A 1 -23.15 28.51 -42.36
C MET A 1 -23.45 28.32 -40.87
N HIS A 2 -24.70 28.14 -40.55
CA HIS A 2 -25.13 28.08 -39.17
C HIS A 2 -25.00 26.66 -38.59
N VAL A 3 -24.23 26.51 -37.51
CA VAL A 3 -24.11 25.23 -36.81
C VAL A 3 -25.18 25.15 -35.74
N PRO A 4 -26.04 24.11 -35.74
CA PRO A 4 -27.08 24.00 -34.73
C PRO A 4 -26.49 23.91 -33.31
N GLU A 5 -27.13 24.61 -32.38
CA GLU A 5 -26.67 24.64 -30.98
C GLU A 5 -26.63 23.26 -30.35
N SER A 6 -27.52 22.35 -30.76
CA SER A 6 -27.53 20.96 -30.28
C SER A 6 -26.21 20.22 -30.56
N LYS A 7 -25.57 20.51 -31.69
CA LYS A 7 -24.26 19.88 -31.98
C LYS A 7 -23.14 20.46 -31.12
N ARG A 8 -23.19 21.72 -30.77
CA ARG A 8 -22.22 22.35 -29.87
C ARG A 8 -22.35 21.79 -28.46
N ILE A 9 -23.57 21.64 -27.99
CA ILE A 9 -23.83 21.06 -26.65
C ILE A 9 -23.40 19.61 -26.61
N MET A 10 -23.68 18.83 -27.65
CA MET A 10 -23.23 17.45 -27.73
C MET A 10 -21.71 17.32 -27.75
N SER A 11 -21.02 18.18 -28.48
CA SER A 11 -19.56 18.18 -28.51
C SER A 11 -18.96 18.50 -27.16
N LEU A 12 -19.50 19.47 -26.44
CA LEU A 12 -19.09 19.83 -25.09
C LEU A 12 -19.38 18.70 -24.09
N LEU A 13 -20.50 18.01 -24.24
CA LEU A 13 -20.88 16.89 -23.40
C LEU A 13 -19.94 15.71 -23.58
N ILE A 14 -19.58 15.40 -24.81
CA ILE A 14 -18.61 14.35 -25.12
C ILE A 14 -17.24 14.70 -24.55
N MET A 15 -16.84 15.95 -24.62
CA MET A 15 -15.57 16.43 -24.07
C MET A 15 -15.54 16.30 -22.53
N LEU A 16 -16.66 16.58 -21.87
CA LEU A 16 -16.82 16.40 -20.42
C LEU A 16 -16.77 14.93 -20.02
N LEU A 17 -17.36 14.04 -20.80
CA LEU A 17 -17.34 12.61 -20.56
C LEU A 17 -15.93 12.03 -20.69
N THR A 18 -15.11 12.52 -21.61
CA THR A 18 -13.73 12.04 -21.76
C THR A 18 -12.83 12.50 -20.62
N THR A 19 -13.12 13.62 -19.97
CA THR A 19 -12.34 14.09 -18.82
C THR A 19 -12.68 13.37 -17.52
N SER A 20 -13.79 12.62 -17.46
CA SER A 20 -14.19 11.90 -16.25
C SER A 20 -13.47 10.56 -16.06
N PHE A 21 -12.60 10.16 -16.97
CA PHE A 21 -11.81 8.93 -16.87
C PHE A 21 -10.44 9.11 -16.20
N VAL A 22 -10.26 10.16 -15.42
CA VAL A 22 -9.04 10.33 -14.65
C VAL A 22 -9.14 9.47 -13.40
N PHE A 23 -8.37 8.37 -13.36
CA PHE A 23 -8.29 7.54 -12.17
C PHE A 23 -7.44 8.26 -11.13
N ALA A 24 -8.09 8.73 -10.06
CA ALA A 24 -7.39 9.32 -8.95
C ALA A 24 -6.78 8.21 -8.11
N GLN A 25 -5.45 8.13 -8.07
CA GLN A 25 -4.75 7.25 -7.16
C GLN A 25 -4.90 7.78 -5.74
N VAL A 26 -4.96 6.86 -4.79
CA VAL A 26 -5.04 7.19 -3.38
C VAL A 26 -3.65 7.05 -2.77
N THR A 27 -3.21 8.06 -2.03
CA THR A 27 -1.95 8.00 -1.31
C THR A 27 -2.20 7.41 0.07
N VAL A 28 -1.54 6.30 0.35
CA VAL A 28 -1.59 5.63 1.64
C VAL A 28 -0.31 5.93 2.38
N THR A 29 -0.42 6.36 3.63
CA THR A 29 0.71 6.59 4.50
C THR A 29 0.64 5.64 5.67
N GLY A 30 1.79 5.25 6.20
CA GLY A 30 1.84 4.36 7.33
C GLY A 30 3.14 4.46 8.08
N ASN A 31 3.17 3.81 9.23
CA ASN A 31 4.33 3.72 10.10
C ASN A 31 4.52 2.26 10.47
N VAL A 32 5.75 1.77 10.37
CA VAL A 32 6.10 0.40 10.70
C VAL A 32 7.00 0.39 11.92
N ARG A 33 6.58 -0.31 12.95
CA ARG A 33 7.33 -0.47 14.19
C ARG A 33 7.41 -1.94 14.58
N ASP A 34 8.36 -2.27 15.44
CA ASP A 34 8.43 -3.60 16.02
C ASP A 34 7.61 -3.66 17.31
N GLU A 35 7.61 -4.81 17.96
CA GLU A 35 6.85 -5.00 19.19
C GLU A 35 7.36 -4.18 20.37
N ARG A 36 8.58 -3.68 20.30
CA ARG A 36 9.15 -2.78 21.31
C ARG A 36 8.84 -1.32 21.07
N GLY A 37 8.20 -1.02 19.94
CA GLY A 37 7.87 0.34 19.56
C GLY A 37 8.95 1.06 18.78
N ASP A 38 10.03 0.36 18.41
CA ASP A 38 11.12 0.94 17.61
C ASP A 38 10.74 0.98 16.12
N GLU A 39 11.18 2.03 15.44
CA GLU A 39 10.93 2.16 14.01
C GLU A 39 11.65 1.06 13.23
N VAL A 40 10.96 0.47 12.26
CA VAL A 40 11.57 -0.48 11.33
C VAL A 40 11.98 0.27 10.07
N ILE A 41 13.27 0.45 9.88
CA ILE A 41 13.86 1.21 8.77
C ILE A 41 14.17 0.23 7.64
N GLY A 42 13.75 0.56 6.42
CA GLY A 42 14.05 -0.25 5.25
C GLY A 42 13.13 -1.44 5.06
N ALA A 43 12.01 -1.50 5.77
CA ALA A 43 10.99 -2.51 5.55
C ALA A 43 10.35 -2.32 4.17
N THR A 44 10.06 -3.42 3.50
CA THR A 44 9.41 -3.39 2.19
C THR A 44 7.90 -3.36 2.37
N VAL A 45 7.25 -2.41 1.72
CA VAL A 45 5.79 -2.30 1.65
C VAL A 45 5.40 -2.50 0.20
N LEU A 46 4.69 -3.57 -0.08
CA LEU A 46 4.33 -3.97 -1.44
C LEU A 46 2.81 -4.01 -1.59
N LEU A 47 2.31 -3.47 -2.70
CA LEU A 47 0.91 -3.64 -3.07
C LEU A 47 0.75 -5.00 -3.73
N ILE A 48 -0.03 -5.89 -3.11
CA ILE A 48 -0.24 -7.26 -3.63
C ILE A 48 -0.97 -7.19 -4.97
N GLY A 49 -0.50 -7.98 -5.92
CA GLY A 49 -1.03 -7.99 -7.28
C GLY A 49 -0.37 -6.97 -8.19
N SER A 50 0.64 -6.28 -7.72
CA SER A 50 1.37 -5.26 -8.45
C SER A 50 2.86 -5.39 -8.12
N GLN A 51 3.69 -4.72 -8.91
CA GLN A 51 5.13 -4.60 -8.62
C GLN A 51 5.46 -3.29 -7.90
N HIS A 52 4.43 -2.51 -7.53
CA HIS A 52 4.64 -1.26 -6.82
C HIS A 52 4.97 -1.51 -5.37
N GLY A 53 6.11 -1.02 -4.95
CA GLY A 53 6.55 -1.13 -3.58
C GLY A 53 7.38 0.06 -3.17
N VAL A 54 7.45 0.29 -1.88
CA VAL A 54 8.29 1.33 -1.27
C VAL A 54 8.98 0.72 -0.06
N ILE A 55 9.98 1.41 0.45
CA ILE A 55 10.64 1.03 1.69
C ILE A 55 10.40 2.11 2.74
N THR A 56 10.39 1.71 4.01
CA THR A 56 10.24 2.65 5.10
C THR A 56 11.49 3.50 5.28
N ASP A 57 11.28 4.74 5.71
CA ASP A 57 12.34 5.72 5.94
C ASP A 57 12.93 5.58 7.35
N VAL A 58 13.79 6.53 7.74
CA VAL A 58 14.47 6.53 9.04
C VAL A 58 13.52 6.67 10.22
N ASP A 59 12.31 7.12 10.00
CA ASP A 59 11.26 7.22 11.02
C ASP A 59 10.29 6.05 10.97
N GLY A 60 10.54 5.06 10.09
CA GLY A 60 9.66 3.93 9.88
C GLY A 60 8.42 4.25 9.08
N ASN A 61 8.36 5.41 8.48
CA ASN A 61 7.21 5.87 7.71
C ASN A 61 7.31 5.43 6.25
N PHE A 62 6.16 5.22 5.62
CA PHE A 62 6.10 4.98 4.19
C PHE A 62 4.94 5.73 3.56
N LYS A 63 5.05 5.94 2.27
CA LYS A 63 4.01 6.55 1.44
C LYS A 63 3.91 5.76 0.15
N LEU A 64 2.73 5.26 -0.15
CA LEU A 64 2.49 4.41 -1.31
C LEU A 64 1.19 4.82 -2.00
N ASN A 65 1.25 4.96 -3.33
CA ASN A 65 0.05 5.24 -4.12
C ASN A 65 -0.61 3.92 -4.51
N VAL A 66 -1.91 3.81 -4.26
CA VAL A 66 -2.70 2.63 -4.61
C VAL A 66 -3.87 3.05 -5.49
N PRO A 67 -4.31 2.19 -6.43
CA PRO A 67 -5.45 2.52 -7.29
C PRO A 67 -6.76 2.63 -6.53
N ASN A 68 -6.97 1.79 -5.53
CA ASN A 68 -8.22 1.75 -4.79
C ASN A 68 -7.97 1.24 -3.36
N ALA A 69 -8.16 2.12 -2.38
CA ALA A 69 -7.91 1.77 -0.99
C ALA A 69 -8.90 0.73 -0.44
N LYS A 70 -10.10 0.62 -1.02
CA LYS A 70 -11.11 -0.33 -0.55
C LYS A 70 -10.71 -1.78 -0.81
N THR A 71 -9.98 -2.03 -1.89
CA THR A 71 -9.60 -3.39 -2.31
C THR A 71 -8.11 -3.66 -2.15
N ALA A 72 -7.31 -2.65 -1.84
CA ALA A 72 -5.86 -2.79 -1.75
C ALA A 72 -5.46 -3.60 -0.53
N VAL A 73 -4.52 -4.52 -0.74
CA VAL A 73 -3.87 -5.28 0.31
C VAL A 73 -2.38 -5.02 0.24
N LEU A 74 -1.80 -4.60 1.35
CA LEU A 74 -0.37 -4.34 1.44
C LEU A 74 0.33 -5.50 2.11
N GLN A 75 1.52 -5.82 1.62
CA GLN A 75 2.39 -6.81 2.24
C GLN A 75 3.62 -6.08 2.78
N ILE A 76 3.83 -6.20 4.08
CA ILE A 76 4.95 -5.57 4.76
C ILE A 76 5.91 -6.68 5.22
N SER A 77 7.17 -6.55 4.83
CA SER A 77 8.19 -7.55 5.15
C SER A 77 9.51 -6.88 5.51
N TYR A 78 10.24 -7.54 6.39
CA TYR A 78 11.59 -7.16 6.75
C TYR A 78 12.37 -8.39 7.23
N VAL A 79 13.67 -8.39 7.02
CA VAL A 79 14.53 -9.51 7.42
C VAL A 79 14.47 -9.71 8.92
N GLY A 80 14.19 -10.94 9.35
CA GLY A 80 14.07 -11.28 10.78
C GLY A 80 12.69 -11.07 11.36
N TYR A 81 11.72 -10.65 10.57
CA TYR A 81 10.35 -10.40 11.01
C TYR A 81 9.36 -11.18 10.18
N GLU A 82 8.23 -11.51 10.79
CA GLU A 82 7.15 -12.17 10.07
C GLU A 82 6.49 -11.20 9.09
N THR A 83 6.25 -11.68 7.87
CA THR A 83 5.55 -10.91 6.84
C THR A 83 4.10 -10.72 7.22
N GLN A 84 3.60 -9.49 7.09
CA GLN A 84 2.20 -9.17 7.35
C GLN A 84 1.49 -8.73 6.08
N LYS A 85 0.24 -9.16 5.94
CA LYS A 85 -0.65 -8.72 4.88
C LYS A 85 -1.78 -7.94 5.52
N ILE A 86 -1.99 -6.71 5.07
CA ILE A 86 -2.97 -5.80 5.65
C ILE A 86 -3.92 -5.34 4.56
N ALA A 87 -5.20 -5.67 4.72
CA ALA A 87 -6.25 -5.14 3.87
C ALA A 87 -6.58 -3.73 4.35
N LEU A 88 -6.48 -2.75 3.45
CA LEU A 88 -6.69 -1.35 3.82
C LEU A 88 -8.13 -1.04 4.19
N LYS A 89 -9.10 -1.66 3.49
CA LYS A 89 -10.53 -1.45 3.73
C LYS A 89 -10.94 0.02 3.68
N GLY A 90 -10.33 0.77 2.77
CA GLY A 90 -10.59 2.19 2.58
C GLY A 90 -9.73 3.11 3.43
N LYS A 91 -8.90 2.59 4.31
CA LYS A 91 -8.04 3.41 5.16
C LYS A 91 -6.85 3.93 4.36
N THR A 92 -6.46 5.18 4.61
CA THR A 92 -5.32 5.82 3.97
C THR A 92 -4.17 6.08 4.94
N LYS A 93 -4.39 5.85 6.24
CA LYS A 93 -3.35 5.89 7.26
C LYS A 93 -3.40 4.61 8.07
N ILE A 94 -2.27 3.93 8.18
CA ILE A 94 -2.18 2.67 8.92
C ILE A 94 -0.95 2.66 9.81
N SER A 95 -1.03 1.90 10.90
CA SER A 95 0.10 1.61 11.78
C SER A 95 0.32 0.10 11.75
N VAL A 96 1.57 -0.31 11.54
CA VAL A 96 1.94 -1.71 11.40
C VAL A 96 2.94 -2.06 12.49
N THR A 97 2.70 -3.19 13.17
CA THR A 97 3.64 -3.75 14.12
C THR A 97 4.14 -5.09 13.58
N LEU A 98 5.44 -5.20 13.41
CA LEU A 98 6.08 -6.43 12.93
C LEU A 98 6.58 -7.26 14.12
N ALA A 99 6.31 -8.56 14.06
CA ALA A 99 6.76 -9.51 15.06
C ALA A 99 8.02 -10.23 14.57
N GLU A 100 8.99 -10.40 15.45
CA GLU A 100 10.21 -11.12 15.14
C GLU A 100 9.95 -12.62 14.97
N VAL A 101 10.71 -13.28 14.10
CA VAL A 101 10.63 -14.73 13.88
C VAL A 101 11.52 -15.50 14.85
N ALA A 102 11.76 -14.96 16.03
CA ALA A 102 12.66 -15.55 17.02
C ALA A 102 12.24 -16.94 17.46
N ASN A 103 10.94 -17.20 17.52
CA ASN A 103 10.41 -18.51 17.92
C ASN A 103 10.80 -19.61 16.93
N ALA A 104 10.79 -19.32 15.66
CA ALA A 104 11.19 -20.29 14.63
C ALA A 104 12.67 -20.65 14.75
N LEU A 105 13.52 -19.69 15.08
CA LEU A 105 14.94 -19.92 15.30
C LEU A 105 15.18 -20.79 16.54
N ASN A 106 14.44 -20.56 17.60
CA ASN A 106 14.54 -21.35 18.82
C ASN A 106 14.13 -22.80 18.59
N GLU A 107 13.09 -23.02 17.83
CA GLU A 107 12.65 -24.37 17.47
C GLU A 107 13.69 -25.11 16.66
N VAL A 108 14.31 -24.46 15.70
CA VAL A 108 15.38 -25.06 14.90
C VAL A 108 16.55 -25.44 15.77
N MET A 109 16.93 -24.63 16.74
CA MET A 109 18.00 -24.93 17.66
C MET A 109 17.69 -26.15 18.56
N VAL A 110 16.47 -26.24 19.02
CA VAL A 110 16.03 -27.38 19.84
C VAL A 110 16.06 -28.69 19.04
N VAL A 111 15.60 -28.65 17.81
CA VAL A 111 15.57 -29.82 16.92
C VAL A 111 16.99 -30.30 16.61
N ALA A 112 17.96 -29.41 16.51
CA ALA A 112 19.34 -29.77 16.20
C ALA A 112 19.97 -30.66 17.26
N TYR A 113 19.48 -30.64 18.49
CA TYR A 113 19.98 -31.45 19.61
C TYR A 113 19.13 -32.68 19.91
N GLY A 114 17.98 -32.73 19.28
CA GLY A 114 17.08 -33.86 19.43
C GLY A 114 17.53 -35.07 18.65
#